data_eb18216208abedb29bf0084ac47cea48
#
_entry.id   eb18216208abedb29bf0084ac47cea48
#
_cell.length_a   1.000
_cell.length_b   1.000
_cell.length_c   1.000
_cell.angle_alpha   90.00
_cell.angle_beta   90.00
_cell.angle_gamma   90.00
#
_symmetry.space_group_name_H-M   'P 1'
#
loop_
_entity.id
_entity.type
_entity.pdbx_description
1 polymer ?
#
loop_
_entity_poly.entity_id
_entity_poly.type
_entity_poly.pdbx_seq_one_letter_code
_entity_poly.pdbx_strand_id
1 'polypeptide(L)'
;CVFSRPRADYKTSKIESVKTNELDKNKYDSDKEDNFTSLKQLIVDIQNQDNEEYYDINTQRESRGEAAMTTSEFEHNSKIFRFKKAFNNFFDKVKYKKVGNIDGEKVILFEKNGVEISIDDLSTGEKQIVFRGAYLLRNINQLNGAIIMVDEPELSMHPKWQKNILRYYKNLFTDNNEVQIAQLFFASHS
;
A
#
# COMPACT_ATOMS: atom_id res chain seq x y z
N CYS A 1 1.39 12.23 13.36
CA CYS A 1 0.04 11.68 13.55
C CYS A 1 -0.62 11.47 12.20
N VAL A 2 -1.19 10.31 12.00
CA VAL A 2 -1.99 10.00 10.81
C VAL A 2 -3.41 9.71 11.28
N PHE A 3 -4.40 10.43 10.75
CA PHE A 3 -5.81 10.14 10.98
C PHE A 3 -6.38 9.45 9.75
N SER A 4 -7.05 8.34 9.94
CA SER A 4 -7.77 7.63 8.88
C SER A 4 -9.26 7.67 9.19
N ARG A 5 -10.06 8.26 8.30
CA ARG A 5 -11.53 8.22 8.37
C ARG A 5 -12.07 7.27 7.30
N PRO A 6 -13.15 6.57 7.54
CA PRO A 6 -13.82 5.77 6.52
C PRO A 6 -14.49 6.69 5.50
N ARG A 7 -14.33 6.36 4.21
CA ARG A 7 -15.00 7.05 3.10
C ARG A 7 -15.90 6.09 2.34
N ALA A 8 -17.03 6.58 1.86
CA ALA A 8 -18.04 5.79 1.17
C ALA A 8 -17.95 5.90 -0.37
N ASP A 9 -17.37 6.96 -0.91
CA ASP A 9 -17.35 7.26 -2.34
C ASP A 9 -15.93 7.21 -2.91
N TYR A 10 -15.66 6.19 -3.69
CA TYR A 10 -14.41 6.01 -4.41
C TYR A 10 -14.62 6.37 -5.88
N LYS A 11 -14.55 7.67 -6.19
CA LYS A 11 -14.49 8.13 -7.57
C LYS A 11 -13.09 7.86 -8.15
N THR A 12 -13.03 7.30 -9.34
CA THR A 12 -11.79 6.92 -9.98
C THR A 12 -11.58 7.69 -11.28
N SER A 13 -10.34 8.06 -11.57
CA SER A 13 -9.88 8.52 -12.86
C SER A 13 -8.67 7.72 -13.32
N LYS A 14 -8.35 7.82 -14.58
CA LYS A 14 -7.22 7.11 -15.21
C LYS A 14 -5.88 7.68 -14.75
N ILE A 15 -4.86 6.84 -14.70
CA ILE A 15 -3.48 7.24 -14.38
C ILE A 15 -2.65 7.11 -15.65
N GLU A 16 -2.18 8.23 -16.16
CA GLU A 16 -1.45 8.31 -17.43
C GLU A 16 0.08 8.42 -17.21
N SER A 17 0.53 8.92 -16.08
CA SER A 17 1.95 9.16 -15.81
C SER A 17 2.35 8.91 -14.36
N VAL A 18 3.66 8.73 -14.12
CA VAL A 18 4.26 8.61 -12.78
C VAL A 18 4.61 10.01 -12.24
N LYS A 19 4.29 10.29 -10.97
CA LYS A 19 4.63 11.53 -10.28
C LYS A 19 5.47 11.22 -9.04
N THR A 20 6.77 11.49 -9.10
CA THR A 20 7.72 11.15 -8.03
C THR A 20 7.77 12.17 -6.88
N ASN A 21 7.20 13.36 -7.03
CA ASN A 21 7.45 14.51 -6.14
C ASN A 21 6.58 14.59 -4.88
N GLU A 22 5.73 13.61 -4.60
CA GLU A 22 4.73 13.69 -3.52
C GLU A 22 5.01 12.75 -2.34
N LEU A 23 6.02 11.89 -2.45
CA LEU A 23 6.38 10.95 -1.37
C LEU A 23 7.20 11.67 -0.28
N ASP A 24 7.05 11.23 0.97
CA ASP A 24 7.77 11.73 2.16
C ASP A 24 7.61 13.24 2.46
N LYS A 25 6.63 13.92 1.88
CA LYS A 25 6.30 15.29 2.25
C LYS A 25 5.44 15.31 3.52
N ASN A 26 5.76 16.21 4.45
CA ASN A 26 4.90 16.53 5.59
C ASN A 26 3.62 17.20 5.08
N LYS A 27 2.62 16.41 4.75
CA LYS A 27 1.27 16.93 4.44
C LYS A 27 0.34 16.59 5.60
N TYR A 28 -0.27 17.63 6.14
CA TYR A 28 -1.46 17.44 6.96
C TYR A 28 -2.62 17.09 6.02
N ASP A 29 -3.37 16.06 6.39
CA ASP A 29 -4.51 15.63 5.61
C ASP A 29 -5.59 16.72 5.68
N SER A 30 -5.80 17.45 4.59
CA SER A 30 -6.98 18.25 4.42
C SER A 30 -8.01 17.44 3.66
N ASP A 31 -9.21 17.32 4.17
CA ASP A 31 -10.34 16.52 3.64
C ASP A 31 -10.68 16.74 2.14
N LYS A 32 -9.96 17.61 1.45
CA LYS A 32 -10.27 18.02 0.08
C LYS A 32 -9.50 17.34 -1.04
N GLU A 33 -8.36 16.69 -0.76
CA GLU A 33 -7.48 16.16 -1.81
C GLU A 33 -7.37 14.63 -1.88
N ASP A 34 -7.88 13.90 -0.91
CA ASP A 34 -7.76 12.45 -0.88
C ASP A 34 -8.90 11.76 -1.62
N ASN A 35 -8.82 11.77 -2.93
CA ASN A 35 -9.64 10.88 -3.72
C ASN A 35 -8.89 9.55 -3.97
N PHE A 36 -9.63 8.54 -4.36
CA PHE A 36 -9.10 7.21 -4.66
C PHE A 36 -8.09 7.23 -5.83
N THR A 37 -8.17 8.25 -6.68
CA THR A 37 -7.21 8.49 -7.77
C THR A 37 -5.84 8.86 -7.22
N SER A 38 -5.75 9.73 -6.22
CA SER A 38 -4.47 10.09 -5.59
C SER A 38 -3.81 8.87 -4.94
N LEU A 39 -4.62 7.96 -4.38
CA LEU A 39 -4.14 6.70 -3.85
C LEU A 39 -3.64 5.74 -4.94
N LYS A 40 -4.38 5.61 -6.05
CA LYS A 40 -3.93 4.83 -7.20
C LYS A 40 -2.59 5.36 -7.71
N GLN A 41 -2.46 6.68 -7.84
CA GLN A 41 -1.21 7.34 -8.22
C GLN A 41 -0.09 6.99 -7.26
N LEU A 42 -0.33 7.07 -5.93
CA LEU A 42 0.66 6.73 -4.91
C LEU A 42 1.18 5.29 -5.05
N ILE A 43 0.30 4.31 -5.27
CA ILE A 43 0.71 2.91 -5.46
C ILE A 43 1.56 2.76 -6.73
N VAL A 44 1.19 3.44 -7.81
CA VAL A 44 1.95 3.43 -9.06
C VAL A 44 3.34 4.04 -8.86
N ASP A 45 3.43 5.18 -8.17
CA ASP A 45 4.69 5.88 -7.92
C ASP A 45 5.64 5.06 -7.03
N ILE A 46 5.11 4.44 -5.97
CA ILE A 46 5.89 3.56 -5.08
C ILE A 46 6.43 2.36 -5.86
N GLN A 47 5.58 1.69 -6.66
CA GLN A 47 6.00 0.55 -7.47
C GLN A 47 7.06 0.94 -8.51
N ASN A 48 6.95 2.14 -9.08
CA ASN A 48 7.95 2.64 -10.01
C ASN A 48 9.29 2.90 -9.32
N GLN A 49 9.28 3.52 -8.14
CA GLN A 49 10.50 3.71 -7.35
C GLN A 49 11.17 2.38 -6.96
N ASP A 50 10.38 1.38 -6.56
CA ASP A 50 10.92 0.05 -6.27
C ASP A 50 11.58 -0.58 -7.52
N ASN A 51 10.99 -0.39 -8.70
CA ASN A 51 11.56 -0.89 -9.95
C ASN A 51 12.86 -0.17 -10.33
N GLU A 52 12.92 1.15 -10.16
CA GLU A 52 14.15 1.95 -10.38
C GLU A 52 15.25 1.53 -9.41
N GLU A 53 14.95 1.38 -8.13
CA GLU A 53 15.90 0.93 -7.12
C GLU A 53 16.44 -0.47 -7.41
N TYR A 54 15.58 -1.40 -7.83
CA TYR A 54 16.00 -2.73 -8.25
C TYR A 54 16.96 -2.70 -9.45
N TYR A 55 16.65 -1.88 -10.43
CA TYR A 55 17.51 -1.70 -11.61
C TYR A 55 18.89 -1.12 -11.21
N ASP A 56 18.90 -0.08 -10.40
CA ASP A 56 20.13 0.58 -9.95
C ASP A 56 21.03 -0.37 -9.15
N ILE A 57 20.45 -1.15 -8.23
CA ILE A 57 21.20 -2.15 -7.46
C ILE A 57 21.84 -3.17 -8.39
N ASN A 58 21.10 -3.69 -9.36
CA ASN A 58 21.62 -4.69 -10.27
C ASN A 58 22.71 -4.13 -11.23
N THR A 59 22.55 -2.90 -11.68
CA THR A 59 23.58 -2.21 -12.47
C THR A 59 24.87 -2.04 -11.66
N GLN A 60 24.77 -1.67 -10.38
CA GLN A 60 25.94 -1.56 -9.49
C GLN A 60 26.61 -2.90 -9.23
N ARG A 61 25.83 -3.98 -9.02
CA ARG A 61 26.35 -5.34 -8.84
C ARG A 61 27.07 -5.82 -10.10
N GLU A 62 26.47 -5.62 -11.26
CA GLU A 62 27.09 -5.96 -12.55
C GLU A 62 28.44 -5.24 -12.72
N SER A 63 28.54 -3.95 -12.40
CA SER A 63 29.78 -3.19 -12.49
C SER A 63 30.91 -3.72 -11.57
N ARG A 64 30.52 -4.46 -10.49
CA ARG A 64 31.46 -5.10 -9.55
C ARG A 64 31.72 -6.58 -9.87
N GLY A 65 31.10 -7.12 -10.93
CA GLY A 65 31.19 -8.55 -11.28
C GLY A 65 30.45 -9.46 -10.30
N GLU A 66 29.49 -8.91 -9.55
CA GLU A 66 28.64 -9.65 -8.61
C GLU A 66 27.41 -10.24 -9.32
N ALA A 67 26.85 -11.32 -8.78
CA ALA A 67 25.59 -11.87 -9.29
C ALA A 67 24.43 -10.88 -9.08
N ALA A 68 23.52 -10.80 -10.06
CA ALA A 68 22.34 -9.95 -9.94
C ALA A 68 21.47 -10.39 -8.74
N MET A 69 20.89 -9.40 -8.05
CA MET A 69 19.90 -9.64 -7.02
C MET A 69 18.64 -10.23 -7.67
N THR A 70 18.11 -11.29 -7.10
CA THR A 70 16.85 -11.87 -7.58
C THR A 70 15.66 -10.98 -7.20
N THR A 71 14.58 -11.06 -7.98
CA THR A 71 13.33 -10.36 -7.65
C THR A 71 12.79 -10.72 -6.26
N SER A 72 12.95 -11.98 -5.85
CA SER A 72 12.51 -12.44 -4.53
C SER A 72 13.31 -11.83 -3.39
N GLU A 73 14.63 -11.67 -3.55
CA GLU A 73 15.49 -10.99 -2.57
C GLU A 73 15.14 -9.51 -2.45
N PHE A 74 14.92 -8.84 -3.59
CA PHE A 74 14.54 -7.44 -3.61
C PHE A 74 13.16 -7.20 -3.04
N GLU A 75 12.19 -8.07 -3.34
CA GLU A 75 10.79 -7.89 -2.96
C GLU A 75 10.64 -7.68 -1.44
N HIS A 76 11.42 -8.37 -0.61
CA HIS A 76 11.39 -8.20 0.84
C HIS A 76 11.81 -6.81 1.31
N ASN A 77 12.63 -6.11 0.53
CA ASN A 77 13.12 -4.76 0.84
C ASN A 77 12.32 -3.66 0.15
N SER A 78 11.44 -4.02 -0.79
CA SER A 78 10.65 -3.04 -1.54
C SER A 78 9.62 -2.32 -0.65
N LYS A 79 9.34 -1.07 -0.99
CA LYS A 79 8.39 -0.23 -0.25
C LYS A 79 6.98 -0.78 -0.31
N ILE A 80 6.58 -1.35 -1.46
CA ILE A 80 5.26 -1.93 -1.65
C ILE A 80 5.08 -3.25 -0.87
N PHE A 81 6.15 -3.91 -0.47
CA PHE A 81 6.10 -5.22 0.18
C PHE A 81 5.25 -5.24 1.46
N ARG A 82 5.38 -4.21 2.31
CA ARG A 82 4.60 -4.13 3.55
C ARG A 82 3.10 -4.09 3.28
N PHE A 83 2.69 -3.27 2.32
CA PHE A 83 1.30 -3.22 1.88
C PHE A 83 0.87 -4.58 1.32
N LYS A 84 1.64 -5.14 0.38
CA LYS A 84 1.37 -6.45 -0.23
C LYS A 84 1.23 -7.54 0.84
N LYS A 85 2.17 -7.64 1.78
CA LYS A 85 2.14 -8.61 2.88
C LYS A 85 0.90 -8.44 3.75
N ALA A 86 0.62 -7.21 4.20
CA ALA A 86 -0.52 -6.92 5.06
C ALA A 86 -1.85 -7.20 4.36
N PHE A 87 -2.01 -6.71 3.12
CA PHE A 87 -3.21 -6.90 2.32
C PHE A 87 -3.46 -8.39 2.00
N ASN A 88 -2.43 -9.09 1.56
CA ASN A 88 -2.54 -10.49 1.18
C ASN A 88 -2.82 -11.42 2.38
N ASN A 89 -2.42 -11.01 3.59
CA ASN A 89 -2.74 -11.74 4.82
C ASN A 89 -4.12 -11.39 5.38
N PHE A 90 -4.69 -10.25 4.97
CA PHE A 90 -6.00 -9.82 5.43
C PHE A 90 -7.15 -10.55 4.71
N PHE A 91 -7.02 -10.74 3.41
CA PHE A 91 -8.01 -11.41 2.59
C PHE A 91 -7.59 -12.83 2.19
N ASP A 92 -8.52 -13.77 2.26
CA ASP A 92 -8.30 -15.16 1.82
C ASP A 92 -8.29 -15.25 0.28
N LYS A 93 -9.21 -14.54 -0.37
CA LYS A 93 -9.55 -14.72 -1.79
C LYS A 93 -9.16 -13.56 -2.69
N VAL A 94 -8.61 -12.49 -2.12
CA VAL A 94 -8.16 -11.31 -2.87
C VAL A 94 -6.70 -11.08 -2.55
N LYS A 95 -5.86 -10.96 -3.58
CA LYS A 95 -4.42 -10.77 -3.45
C LYS A 95 -3.95 -9.63 -4.33
N TYR A 96 -3.12 -8.74 -3.81
CA TYR A 96 -2.40 -7.77 -4.62
C TYR A 96 -1.39 -8.47 -5.52
N LYS A 97 -1.34 -8.11 -6.78
CA LYS A 97 -0.38 -8.67 -7.75
C LYS A 97 0.73 -7.69 -8.11
N LYS A 98 0.39 -6.66 -8.85
CA LYS A 98 1.35 -5.70 -9.43
C LYS A 98 0.67 -4.46 -9.99
N VAL A 99 1.46 -3.49 -10.38
CA VAL A 99 1.04 -2.46 -11.35
C VAL A 99 1.38 -2.96 -12.76
N GLY A 100 0.40 -3.04 -13.61
CA GLY A 100 0.51 -3.41 -15.02
C GLY A 100 0.36 -2.21 -15.95
N ASN A 101 0.46 -2.46 -17.26
CA ASN A 101 0.12 -1.52 -18.30
C ASN A 101 -0.89 -2.20 -19.23
N ILE A 102 -2.06 -1.60 -19.38
CA ILE A 102 -3.13 -2.06 -20.27
C ILE A 102 -3.53 -0.88 -21.13
N ASP A 103 -3.41 -1.02 -22.45
CA ASP A 103 -3.75 0.02 -23.44
C ASP A 103 -3.10 1.39 -23.17
N GLY A 104 -1.85 1.38 -22.66
CA GLY A 104 -1.11 2.60 -22.34
C GLY A 104 -1.42 3.19 -20.97
N GLU A 105 -2.35 2.62 -20.22
CA GLU A 105 -2.73 3.06 -18.88
C GLU A 105 -2.09 2.20 -17.78
N LYS A 106 -1.68 2.84 -16.68
CA LYS A 106 -1.20 2.13 -15.49
C LYS A 106 -2.40 1.60 -14.69
N VAL A 107 -2.46 0.29 -14.55
CA VAL A 107 -3.55 -0.41 -13.86
C VAL A 107 -2.99 -1.19 -12.68
N ILE A 108 -3.60 -1.03 -11.51
CA ILE A 108 -3.26 -1.80 -10.32
C ILE A 108 -4.07 -3.10 -10.34
N LEU A 109 -3.36 -4.22 -10.37
CA LEU A 109 -3.93 -5.54 -10.58
C LEU A 109 -3.97 -6.35 -9.28
N PHE A 110 -5.10 -6.99 -9.10
CA PHE A 110 -5.37 -7.94 -8.01
C PHE A 110 -5.78 -9.29 -8.61
N GLU A 111 -5.64 -10.35 -7.84
CA GLU A 111 -6.23 -11.64 -8.13
C GLU A 111 -7.39 -11.86 -7.17
N LYS A 112 -8.56 -12.19 -7.70
CA LYS A 112 -9.75 -12.53 -6.92
C LYS A 112 -10.33 -13.86 -7.38
N ASN A 113 -10.32 -14.86 -6.49
CA ASN A 113 -10.73 -16.23 -6.81
C ASN A 113 -10.01 -16.84 -8.03
N GLY A 114 -8.72 -16.54 -8.20
CA GLY A 114 -7.91 -17.03 -9.33
C GLY A 114 -8.07 -16.22 -10.64
N VAL A 115 -8.89 -15.15 -10.65
CA VAL A 115 -9.07 -14.27 -11.80
C VAL A 115 -8.37 -12.93 -11.54
N GLU A 116 -7.62 -12.45 -12.53
CA GLU A 116 -7.01 -11.12 -12.47
C GLU A 116 -8.05 -10.04 -12.72
N ILE A 117 -8.10 -9.05 -11.84
CA ILE A 117 -9.04 -7.93 -11.88
C ILE A 117 -8.31 -6.63 -11.60
N SER A 118 -8.89 -5.51 -12.01
CA SER A 118 -8.38 -4.18 -11.68
C SER A 118 -8.79 -3.75 -10.26
N ILE A 119 -8.09 -2.74 -9.72
CA ILE A 119 -8.48 -2.11 -8.46
C ILE A 119 -9.91 -1.55 -8.52
N ASP A 120 -10.38 -1.17 -9.70
CA ASP A 120 -11.70 -0.57 -9.91
C ASP A 120 -12.82 -1.61 -9.74
N ASP A 121 -12.53 -2.89 -9.94
CA ASP A 121 -13.46 -4.01 -9.78
C ASP A 121 -13.54 -4.54 -8.34
N LEU A 122 -12.72 -4.03 -7.44
CA LEU A 122 -12.81 -4.35 -6.02
C LEU A 122 -14.11 -3.79 -5.42
N SER A 123 -14.69 -4.53 -4.49
CA SER A 123 -15.81 -4.05 -3.68
C SER A 123 -15.43 -2.82 -2.84
N THR A 124 -16.41 -2.04 -2.42
CA THR A 124 -16.19 -0.86 -1.56
C THR A 124 -15.37 -1.18 -0.32
N GLY A 125 -15.66 -2.29 0.37
CA GLY A 125 -14.91 -2.71 1.54
C GLY A 125 -13.47 -3.12 1.22
N GLU A 126 -13.22 -3.79 0.10
CA GLU A 126 -11.88 -4.14 -0.36
C GLU A 126 -11.08 -2.88 -0.71
N LYS A 127 -11.70 -1.92 -1.43
CA LYS A 127 -11.09 -0.61 -1.73
C LYS A 127 -10.74 0.16 -0.47
N GLN A 128 -11.57 0.08 0.57
CA GLN A 128 -11.32 0.72 1.85
C GLN A 128 -10.05 0.17 2.53
N ILE A 129 -9.82 -1.15 2.49
CA ILE A 129 -8.59 -1.76 3.02
C ILE A 129 -7.37 -1.33 2.20
N VAL A 130 -7.48 -1.29 0.86
CA VAL A 130 -6.42 -0.75 -0.01
C VAL A 130 -6.10 0.69 0.38
N PHE A 131 -7.14 1.54 0.52
CA PHE A 131 -6.98 2.95 0.89
C PHE A 131 -6.22 3.11 2.20
N ARG A 132 -6.64 2.42 3.25
CA ARG A 132 -6.02 2.50 4.58
C ARG A 132 -4.57 2.04 4.57
N GLY A 133 -4.26 0.96 3.84
CA GLY A 133 -2.91 0.42 3.77
C GLY A 133 -1.96 1.25 2.91
N ALA A 134 -2.38 1.60 1.71
CA ALA A 134 -1.54 2.33 0.77
C ALA A 134 -1.29 3.78 1.21
N TYR A 135 -2.27 4.43 1.87
CA TYR A 135 -2.08 5.78 2.40
C TYR A 135 -0.90 5.87 3.38
N LEU A 136 -0.73 4.85 4.21
CA LEU A 136 0.36 4.79 5.18
C LEU A 136 1.74 4.59 4.53
N LEU A 137 1.79 4.11 3.28
CA LEU A 137 3.03 3.97 2.51
C LEU A 137 3.61 5.32 2.05
N ARG A 138 2.81 6.39 2.08
CA ARG A 138 3.24 7.73 1.63
C ARG A 138 4.48 8.23 2.38
N ASN A 139 4.59 7.91 3.65
CA ASN A 139 5.66 8.36 4.54
C ASN A 139 6.49 7.18 5.06
N ILE A 140 6.70 6.18 4.23
CA ILE A 140 7.30 4.90 4.67
C ILE A 140 8.67 5.07 5.33
N ASN A 141 9.46 6.04 4.85
CA ASN A 141 10.80 6.33 5.39
C ASN A 141 10.74 7.01 6.77
N GLN A 142 9.60 7.60 7.15
CA GLN A 142 9.39 8.30 8.42
C GLN A 142 8.61 7.47 9.45
N LEU A 143 8.28 6.22 9.13
CA LEU A 143 7.45 5.39 10.00
C LEU A 143 8.21 4.81 11.20
N ASN A 144 9.54 4.78 11.14
CA ASN A 144 10.33 4.24 12.25
C ASN A 144 10.24 5.18 13.47
N GLY A 145 9.73 4.66 14.60
CA GLY A 145 9.48 5.42 15.81
C GLY A 145 8.22 6.31 15.76
N ALA A 146 7.42 6.23 14.70
CA ALA A 146 6.21 7.03 14.55
C ALA A 146 5.11 6.62 15.54
N ILE A 147 4.24 7.58 15.86
CA ILE A 147 2.99 7.35 16.59
C ILE A 147 1.85 7.43 15.58
N ILE A 148 1.10 6.35 15.46
CA ILE A 148 -0.03 6.21 14.53
C ILE A 148 -1.32 6.13 15.35
N MET A 149 -2.24 7.03 15.08
CA MET A 149 -3.57 7.03 15.68
C MET A 149 -4.59 6.67 14.62
N VAL A 150 -5.40 5.67 14.89
CA VAL A 150 -6.45 5.19 13.98
C VAL A 150 -7.78 5.26 14.71
N ASP A 151 -8.69 6.06 14.18
CA ASP A 151 -10.02 6.22 14.71
C ASP A 151 -11.00 5.32 13.95
N GLU A 152 -11.79 4.57 14.70
CA GLU A 152 -12.81 3.63 14.19
C GLU A 152 -12.30 2.75 13.03
N PRO A 153 -11.21 1.97 13.21
CA PRO A 153 -10.64 1.17 12.12
C PRO A 153 -11.64 0.16 11.54
N GLU A 154 -12.61 -0.25 12.31
CA GLU A 154 -13.64 -1.24 11.95
C GLU A 154 -14.87 -0.64 11.26
N LEU A 155 -15.04 0.69 11.25
CA LEU A 155 -16.26 1.33 10.74
C LEU A 155 -16.49 0.99 9.26
N SER A 156 -17.75 0.68 8.94
CA SER A 156 -18.21 0.32 7.59
C SER A 156 -17.61 -0.98 7.03
N MET A 157 -17.06 -1.84 7.88
CA MET A 157 -16.50 -3.13 7.47
C MET A 157 -17.47 -4.28 7.78
N HIS A 158 -17.36 -5.33 6.96
CA HIS A 158 -18.04 -6.59 7.26
C HIS A 158 -17.52 -7.17 8.59
N PRO A 159 -18.38 -7.73 9.48
CA PRO A 159 -17.99 -8.22 10.81
C PRO A 159 -16.81 -9.21 10.80
N LYS A 160 -16.71 -10.05 9.77
CA LYS A 160 -15.57 -10.97 9.59
C LYS A 160 -14.24 -10.22 9.47
N TRP A 161 -14.24 -9.04 8.86
CA TRP A 161 -13.02 -8.23 8.65
C TRP A 161 -12.68 -7.37 9.87
N GLN A 162 -13.69 -6.92 10.63
CA GLN A 162 -13.47 -6.17 11.86
C GLN A 162 -12.54 -6.90 12.83
N LYS A 163 -12.69 -8.23 12.95
CA LYS A 163 -11.84 -9.07 13.81
C LYS A 163 -10.36 -9.08 13.41
N ASN A 164 -10.05 -8.79 12.16
CA ASN A 164 -8.70 -8.86 11.60
C ASN A 164 -8.05 -7.49 11.39
N ILE A 165 -8.80 -6.39 11.56
CA ILE A 165 -8.30 -5.06 11.18
C ILE A 165 -7.09 -4.62 12.00
N LEU A 166 -7.05 -4.93 13.29
CA LEU A 166 -5.91 -4.61 14.14
C LEU A 166 -4.65 -5.37 13.69
N ARG A 167 -4.80 -6.64 13.28
CA ARG A 167 -3.69 -7.44 12.71
C ARG A 167 -3.21 -6.84 11.40
N TYR A 168 -4.12 -6.34 10.56
CA TYR A 168 -3.77 -5.66 9.32
C TYR A 168 -2.85 -4.46 9.58
N TYR A 169 -3.24 -3.56 10.49
CA TYR A 169 -2.40 -2.43 10.87
C TYR A 169 -1.08 -2.87 11.48
N LYS A 170 -1.08 -3.85 12.37
CA LYS A 170 0.16 -4.39 12.93
C LYS A 170 1.11 -4.84 11.81
N ASN A 171 0.63 -5.58 10.83
CA ASN A 171 1.44 -6.07 9.71
C ASN A 171 1.98 -4.93 8.82
N LEU A 172 1.23 -3.83 8.65
CA LEU A 172 1.70 -2.66 7.90
C LEU A 172 2.91 -1.98 8.56
N PHE A 173 2.99 -2.01 9.90
CA PHE A 173 4.04 -1.37 10.68
C PHE A 173 5.05 -2.35 11.27
N THR A 174 5.15 -3.51 10.68
CA THR A 174 6.17 -4.51 10.99
C THR A 174 7.20 -4.53 9.87
N ASP A 175 8.49 -4.45 10.21
CA ASP A 175 9.58 -4.50 9.24
C ASP A 175 9.84 -5.92 8.71
N ASN A 176 10.89 -6.07 7.91
CA ASN A 176 11.25 -7.36 7.32
C ASN A 176 11.81 -8.36 8.34
N ASN A 177 12.24 -7.87 9.51
CA ASN A 177 12.70 -8.70 10.63
C ASN A 177 11.57 -9.01 11.62
N GLU A 178 10.33 -8.74 11.24
CA GLU A 178 9.13 -8.91 12.08
C GLU A 178 9.10 -8.02 13.34
N VAL A 179 9.87 -6.93 13.32
CA VAL A 179 9.90 -5.96 14.42
C VAL A 179 8.87 -4.87 14.17
N GLN A 180 8.09 -4.54 15.19
CA GLN A 180 7.15 -3.43 15.16
C GLN A 180 7.92 -2.10 15.16
N ILE A 181 7.76 -1.28 14.12
CA ILE A 181 8.53 -0.04 13.92
C ILE A 181 7.80 1.22 14.39
N ALA A 182 6.50 1.14 14.68
CA ALA A 182 5.68 2.27 15.11
C ALA A 182 4.79 1.90 16.28
N GLN A 183 4.41 2.89 17.09
CA GLN A 183 3.36 2.72 18.11
C GLN A 183 1.99 2.94 17.48
N LEU A 184 1.05 2.03 17.77
CA LEU A 184 -0.31 2.08 17.23
C LEU A 184 -1.30 2.33 18.35
N PHE A 185 -2.14 3.36 18.19
CA PHE A 185 -3.25 3.68 19.06
C PHE A 185 -4.55 3.58 18.27
N PHE A 186 -5.52 2.86 18.82
CA PHE A 186 -6.82 2.69 18.21
C PHE A 186 -7.91 3.22 19.12
N ALA A 187 -8.79 4.05 18.57
CA ALA A 187 -10.08 4.38 19.18
C ALA A 187 -11.14 3.53 18.48
N SER A 188 -11.89 2.74 19.24
CA SER A 188 -12.90 1.80 18.72
C SER A 188 -14.11 1.79 19.63
N HIS A 189 -15.30 1.60 19.04
CA HIS A 189 -16.57 1.45 19.74
C HIS A 189 -17.05 -0.01 19.82
N SER A 190 -16.29 -0.97 19.31
CA SER A 190 -16.63 -2.41 19.30
C SER A 190 -15.82 -3.23 20.28
#